data_4f7d0f745a2553b10824321d72ee6ac5
#
_entry.id   4f7d0f745a2553b10824321d72ee6ac5
#
_cell.length_a   1.000
_cell.length_b   1.000
_cell.length_c   1.000
_cell.angle_alpha   90.00
_cell.angle_beta   90.00
_cell.angle_gamma   90.00
#
_symmetry.space_group_name_H-M   'P 1'
#
loop_
_entity.id
_entity.type
_entity.pdbx_description
1 polymer ?
#
loop_
_entity_poly.entity_id
_entity_poly.type
_entity_poly.pdbx_seq_one_letter_code
_entity_poly.pdbx_strand_id
1 'polypeptide(L)'
;MMMAEICDCTGEPECGCRFASRRSVVAALACTAVLPVMLRSAAAAPTAADDERFMRIALEEARQAGFPFGAVIVRDGQVIARGRNLNRAKDDPTAHGEMVAIRRCLAVHDRTALAGATLYTTGEPCAMCMGAILWCHFGRLVFAASVEQLATRLDQIMISSAELASRASFAPISITGGVLAEAAMALFPPPK
;
A
#
# COMPACT_ATOMS: atom_id res chain seq x y z
N MET A 1 1.24 10.81 -42.61
CA MET A 1 0.17 11.79 -42.32
C MET A 1 -1.14 11.02 -42.25
N MET A 2 -1.47 10.50 -41.06
CA MET A 2 -2.79 9.92 -40.76
C MET A 2 -3.11 10.30 -39.31
N MET A 3 -4.09 11.18 -39.16
CA MET A 3 -4.66 11.62 -37.89
C MET A 3 -5.52 10.47 -37.34
N ALA A 4 -5.25 10.06 -36.09
CA ALA A 4 -6.15 9.20 -35.34
C ALA A 4 -7.23 10.05 -34.70
N GLU A 5 -8.46 9.77 -35.05
CA GLU A 5 -9.67 10.43 -34.53
C GLU A 5 -9.88 10.07 -33.05
N ILE A 6 -10.04 11.12 -32.25
CA ILE A 6 -10.46 11.01 -30.85
C ILE A 6 -11.96 10.81 -30.86
N CYS A 7 -12.40 9.66 -30.35
CA CYS A 7 -13.83 9.33 -30.21
C CYS A 7 -14.40 10.13 -29.04
N ASP A 8 -15.27 11.12 -29.36
CA ASP A 8 -16.04 11.91 -28.40
C ASP A 8 -17.34 11.16 -28.09
N CYS A 9 -17.48 10.68 -26.84
CA CYS A 9 -18.69 10.01 -26.37
C CYS A 9 -19.57 11.02 -25.60
N THR A 10 -20.22 11.95 -26.33
CA THR A 10 -21.35 12.70 -25.81
C THR A 10 -22.63 12.15 -26.43
N GLY A 11 -23.36 11.35 -25.69
CA GLY A 11 -24.64 10.82 -26.05
C GLY A 11 -25.53 10.68 -24.83
N GLU A 12 -26.28 11.73 -24.50
CA GLU A 12 -27.39 11.63 -23.55
C GLU A 12 -28.65 11.12 -24.26
N PRO A 13 -29.38 10.11 -23.72
CA PRO A 13 -30.72 9.82 -24.16
C PRO A 13 -31.74 10.61 -23.34
N GLU A 14 -32.52 11.40 -24.01
CA GLU A 14 -33.72 12.09 -23.50
C GLU A 14 -34.72 11.12 -22.90
N CYS A 15 -35.06 11.25 -21.61
CA CYS A 15 -36.07 10.46 -20.93
C CYS A 15 -37.41 11.20 -20.96
N GLY A 16 -38.33 10.78 -21.86
CA GLY A 16 -39.70 11.29 -21.96
C GLY A 16 -40.54 10.81 -20.76
N CYS A 17 -40.91 11.74 -19.87
CA CYS A 17 -41.89 11.49 -18.81
C CYS A 17 -43.32 11.46 -19.36
N ARG A 18 -43.99 10.30 -19.28
CA ARG A 18 -45.46 10.23 -19.37
C ARG A 18 -46.05 10.09 -17.96
N PHE A 19 -46.80 11.11 -17.55
CA PHE A 19 -47.68 11.05 -16.39
C PHE A 19 -48.85 10.06 -16.65
N ALA A 20 -49.03 9.11 -15.74
CA ALA A 20 -50.30 8.39 -15.59
C ALA A 20 -50.66 8.29 -14.11
N SER A 21 -51.68 9.05 -13.74
CA SER A 21 -52.36 9.00 -12.45
C SER A 21 -53.14 7.68 -12.33
N ARG A 22 -52.92 6.95 -11.22
CA ARG A 22 -53.96 6.11 -10.60
C ARG A 22 -53.67 5.94 -9.10
N ARG A 23 -54.59 6.46 -8.29
CA ARG A 23 -54.63 6.25 -6.85
C ARG A 23 -54.92 4.76 -6.59
N SER A 24 -54.04 4.13 -5.84
CA SER A 24 -54.32 2.89 -5.13
C SER A 24 -53.71 2.98 -3.74
N VAL A 25 -54.60 3.04 -2.76
CA VAL A 25 -54.30 2.99 -1.34
C VAL A 25 -53.95 1.54 -1.03
N VAL A 26 -52.69 1.23 -0.78
CA VAL A 26 -52.27 -0.05 -0.23
C VAL A 26 -51.66 0.21 1.14
N ALA A 27 -52.35 -0.35 2.14
CA ALA A 27 -51.89 -0.29 3.53
C ALA A 27 -50.53 -0.98 3.68
N ALA A 28 -49.50 -0.19 4.03
CA ALA A 28 -48.17 -0.74 4.29
C ALA A 28 -48.14 -1.26 5.72
N LEU A 29 -48.10 -2.57 5.91
CA LEU A 29 -47.66 -3.19 7.14
C LEU A 29 -46.14 -2.87 7.26
N ALA A 30 -45.80 -2.03 8.23
CA ALA A 30 -44.42 -1.75 8.61
C ALA A 30 -43.80 -3.00 9.27
N CYS A 31 -43.16 -3.83 8.51
CA CYS A 31 -42.29 -4.87 9.03
C CYS A 31 -40.95 -4.21 9.41
N THR A 32 -40.78 -3.90 10.72
CA THR A 32 -39.50 -3.41 11.24
C THR A 32 -38.49 -4.54 11.27
N ALA A 33 -37.80 -4.75 10.14
CA ALA A 33 -36.64 -5.61 10.12
C ALA A 33 -35.49 -4.91 10.87
N VAL A 34 -35.29 -5.33 12.12
CA VAL A 34 -34.10 -4.98 12.89
C VAL A 34 -32.91 -5.70 12.21
N LEU A 35 -32.24 -5.00 11.31
CA LEU A 35 -30.95 -5.47 10.78
C LEU A 35 -29.95 -5.45 11.95
N PRO A 36 -29.27 -6.57 12.25
CA PRO A 36 -28.19 -6.55 13.20
C PRO A 36 -27.08 -5.63 12.65
N VAL A 37 -26.86 -4.52 13.32
CA VAL A 37 -25.69 -3.67 13.10
C VAL A 37 -24.49 -4.54 13.50
N MET A 38 -23.83 -5.13 12.54
CA MET A 38 -22.54 -5.77 12.73
C MET A 38 -21.57 -4.66 13.17
N LEU A 39 -21.36 -4.50 14.47
CA LEU A 39 -20.27 -3.70 15.00
C LEU A 39 -18.98 -4.31 14.45
N ARG A 40 -18.41 -3.70 13.42
CA ARG A 40 -17.03 -3.97 13.04
C ARG A 40 -16.18 -3.56 14.23
N SER A 41 -15.69 -4.55 14.98
CA SER A 41 -14.69 -4.30 16.02
C SER A 41 -13.54 -3.55 15.35
N ALA A 42 -13.27 -2.34 15.81
CA ALA A 42 -12.10 -1.61 15.36
C ALA A 42 -10.89 -2.49 15.69
N ALA A 43 -10.14 -2.90 14.66
CA ALA A 43 -8.92 -3.66 14.88
C ALA A 43 -8.01 -2.83 15.79
N ALA A 44 -7.55 -3.45 16.88
CA ALA A 44 -6.62 -2.80 17.80
C ALA A 44 -5.38 -2.34 17.02
N ALA A 45 -4.82 -1.19 17.39
CA ALA A 45 -3.57 -0.70 16.79
C ALA A 45 -2.47 -1.77 16.94
N PRO A 46 -1.65 -2.01 15.89
CA PRO A 46 -0.57 -3.00 15.96
C PRO A 46 0.36 -2.73 17.14
N THR A 47 0.75 -3.80 17.84
CA THR A 47 1.71 -3.73 18.95
C THR A 47 3.15 -3.78 18.41
N ALA A 48 4.14 -3.46 19.26
CA ALA A 48 5.55 -3.64 18.91
C ALA A 48 5.88 -5.11 18.55
N ALA A 49 5.25 -6.07 19.20
CA ALA A 49 5.41 -7.49 18.89
C ALA A 49 4.82 -7.86 17.50
N ASP A 50 3.72 -7.23 17.11
CA ASP A 50 3.18 -7.40 15.75
C ASP A 50 4.12 -6.80 14.71
N ASP A 51 4.69 -5.64 14.98
CA ASP A 51 5.65 -4.99 14.09
C ASP A 51 6.89 -5.87 13.87
N GLU A 52 7.45 -6.43 14.93
CA GLU A 52 8.54 -7.38 14.78
C GLU A 52 8.15 -8.63 14.00
N ARG A 53 6.98 -9.17 14.25
CA ARG A 53 6.48 -10.36 13.55
C ARG A 53 6.41 -10.14 12.06
N PHE A 54 5.82 -9.03 11.61
CA PHE A 54 5.70 -8.72 10.20
C PHE A 54 7.03 -8.30 9.56
N MET A 55 7.90 -7.61 10.33
CA MET A 55 9.24 -7.28 9.86
C MET A 55 10.09 -8.55 9.65
N ARG A 56 9.95 -9.59 10.47
CA ARG A 56 10.63 -10.88 10.23
C ARG A 56 10.21 -11.52 8.90
N ILE A 57 8.95 -11.37 8.50
CA ILE A 57 8.49 -11.84 7.18
C ILE A 57 9.11 -11.00 6.06
N ALA A 58 9.24 -9.68 6.23
CA ALA A 58 9.93 -8.83 5.26
C ALA A 58 11.43 -9.18 5.15
N LEU A 59 12.09 -9.48 6.27
CA LEU A 59 13.47 -9.96 6.30
C LEU A 59 13.64 -11.31 5.57
N GLU A 60 12.67 -12.21 5.68
CA GLU A 60 12.69 -13.48 4.95
C GLU A 60 12.60 -13.26 3.43
N GLU A 61 11.74 -12.34 2.96
CA GLU A 61 11.71 -11.94 1.55
C GLU A 61 13.05 -11.31 1.11
N ALA A 62 13.67 -10.49 1.97
CA ALA A 62 14.95 -9.88 1.69
C ALA A 62 16.09 -10.90 1.50
N ARG A 63 16.11 -11.97 2.31
CA ARG A 63 17.12 -13.05 2.19
C ARG A 63 17.05 -13.78 0.86
N GLN A 64 15.87 -13.85 0.26
CA GLN A 64 15.65 -14.50 -1.03
C GLN A 64 15.86 -13.55 -2.23
N ALA A 65 16.15 -12.27 -1.99
CA ALA A 65 16.37 -11.28 -3.03
C ALA A 65 17.83 -11.28 -3.52
N GLY A 66 18.04 -10.95 -4.79
CA GLY A 66 19.40 -10.72 -5.32
C GLY A 66 20.07 -9.47 -4.74
N PHE A 67 19.29 -8.57 -4.14
CA PHE A 67 19.73 -7.43 -3.34
C PHE A 67 18.77 -7.30 -2.14
N PRO A 68 19.24 -7.20 -0.88
CA PRO A 68 18.51 -7.63 0.30
C PRO A 68 17.43 -6.63 0.77
N PHE A 69 16.50 -6.31 -0.11
CA PHE A 69 15.28 -5.56 0.23
C PHE A 69 14.04 -6.43 0.09
N GLY A 70 13.25 -6.47 1.15
CA GLY A 70 11.99 -7.19 1.23
C GLY A 70 10.89 -6.30 1.81
N ALA A 71 9.66 -6.53 1.38
CA ALA A 71 8.49 -5.80 1.84
C ALA A 71 7.26 -6.70 2.01
N VAL A 72 6.40 -6.33 2.94
CA VAL A 72 5.15 -7.05 3.26
C VAL A 72 4.02 -6.05 3.44
N ILE A 73 2.88 -6.29 2.81
CA ILE A 73 1.67 -5.50 3.00
C ILE A 73 0.73 -6.24 3.93
N VAL A 74 0.30 -5.56 4.99
CA VAL A 74 -0.57 -6.12 6.02
C VAL A 74 -1.86 -5.29 6.10
N ARG A 75 -2.99 -5.98 6.10
CA ARG A 75 -4.30 -5.40 6.33
C ARG A 75 -5.07 -6.25 7.35
N ASP A 76 -5.70 -5.63 8.32
CA ASP A 76 -6.49 -6.30 9.36
C ASP A 76 -5.73 -7.48 10.03
N GLY A 77 -4.42 -7.27 10.31
CA GLY A 77 -3.55 -8.27 10.91
C GLY A 77 -3.15 -9.44 9.98
N GLN A 78 -3.53 -9.41 8.70
CA GLN A 78 -3.21 -10.43 7.70
C GLN A 78 -2.25 -9.92 6.65
N VAL A 79 -1.29 -10.78 6.26
CA VAL A 79 -0.41 -10.51 5.12
C VAL A 79 -1.19 -10.70 3.83
N ILE A 80 -1.38 -9.62 3.07
CA ILE A 80 -2.10 -9.64 1.78
C ILE A 80 -1.17 -9.65 0.56
N ALA A 81 0.09 -9.20 0.72
CA ALA A 81 1.09 -9.32 -0.33
C ALA A 81 2.51 -9.31 0.25
N ARG A 82 3.43 -9.90 -0.51
CA ARG A 82 4.87 -9.89 -0.22
C ARG A 82 5.64 -9.48 -1.46
N GLY A 83 6.75 -8.80 -1.25
CA GLY A 83 7.65 -8.40 -2.32
C GLY A 83 9.09 -8.46 -1.90
N ARG A 84 9.97 -8.73 -2.86
CA ARG A 84 11.42 -8.63 -2.71
C ARG A 84 12.00 -7.93 -3.91
N ASN A 85 13.18 -7.38 -3.75
CA ASN A 85 13.87 -6.72 -4.85
C ASN A 85 14.10 -7.70 -6.00
N LEU A 86 13.59 -7.36 -7.18
CA LEU A 86 13.69 -8.13 -8.41
C LEU A 86 14.32 -7.34 -9.56
N ASN A 87 14.97 -6.19 -9.28
CA ASN A 87 15.48 -5.30 -10.30
C ASN A 87 16.38 -6.04 -11.31
N ARG A 88 17.35 -6.82 -10.84
CA ARG A 88 18.23 -7.62 -11.71
C ARG A 88 17.50 -8.78 -12.40
N ALA A 89 16.60 -9.46 -11.67
CA ALA A 89 15.92 -10.63 -12.21
C ALA A 89 14.90 -10.28 -13.31
N LYS A 90 14.40 -9.04 -13.31
CA LYS A 90 13.41 -8.56 -14.29
C LYS A 90 13.98 -7.55 -15.29
N ASP A 91 15.24 -7.17 -15.15
CA ASP A 91 15.83 -6.04 -15.88
C ASP A 91 14.96 -4.76 -15.75
N ASP A 92 14.42 -4.54 -14.55
CA ASP A 92 13.53 -3.42 -14.22
C ASP A 92 14.09 -2.68 -12.99
N PRO A 93 14.73 -1.51 -13.17
CA PRO A 93 15.30 -0.75 -12.06
C PRO A 93 14.27 -0.28 -11.03
N THR A 94 12.99 -0.31 -11.38
CA THR A 94 11.89 0.07 -10.46
C THR A 94 11.34 -1.10 -9.67
N ALA A 95 11.78 -2.34 -9.91
CA ALA A 95 11.29 -3.53 -9.22
C ALA A 95 11.88 -3.70 -7.81
N HIS A 96 11.81 -2.63 -6.99
CA HIS A 96 12.14 -2.67 -5.57
C HIS A 96 11.10 -3.51 -4.80
N GLY A 97 11.45 -3.97 -3.60
CA GLY A 97 10.61 -4.86 -2.78
C GLY A 97 9.20 -4.31 -2.57
N GLU A 98 9.09 -3.02 -2.23
CA GLU A 98 7.84 -2.31 -2.01
C GLU A 98 6.99 -2.25 -3.30
N MET A 99 7.62 -1.89 -4.42
CA MET A 99 6.94 -1.84 -5.73
C MET A 99 6.45 -3.20 -6.17
N VAL A 100 7.24 -4.26 -5.91
CA VAL A 100 6.84 -5.64 -6.20
C VAL A 100 5.67 -6.06 -5.32
N ALA A 101 5.69 -5.73 -4.02
CA ALA A 101 4.59 -6.03 -3.11
C ALA A 101 3.29 -5.31 -3.54
N ILE A 102 3.36 -4.01 -3.86
CA ILE A 102 2.22 -3.23 -4.35
C ILE A 102 1.65 -3.85 -5.64
N ARG A 103 2.48 -4.12 -6.63
CA ARG A 103 2.04 -4.71 -7.92
C ARG A 103 1.43 -6.10 -7.74
N ARG A 104 1.97 -6.93 -6.86
CA ARG A 104 1.42 -8.26 -6.53
C ARG A 104 0.07 -8.14 -5.82
N CYS A 105 -0.08 -7.19 -4.90
CA CYS A 105 -1.36 -6.92 -4.26
C CYS A 105 -2.42 -6.54 -5.31
N LEU A 106 -2.11 -5.59 -6.19
CA LEU A 106 -3.01 -5.11 -7.23
C LEU A 106 -3.33 -6.13 -8.32
N ALA A 107 -2.54 -7.19 -8.45
CA ALA A 107 -2.83 -8.29 -9.37
C ALA A 107 -3.98 -9.20 -8.90
N VAL A 108 -4.31 -9.18 -7.61
CA VAL A 108 -5.32 -10.07 -7.00
C VAL A 108 -6.38 -9.33 -6.17
N HIS A 109 -6.14 -8.05 -5.88
CA HIS A 109 -7.04 -7.17 -5.14
C HIS A 109 -7.21 -5.85 -5.89
N ASP A 110 -8.30 -5.14 -5.65
CA ASP A 110 -8.45 -3.77 -6.10
C ASP A 110 -7.61 -2.78 -5.25
N ARG A 111 -7.53 -1.53 -5.71
CA ARG A 111 -6.73 -0.49 -5.04
C ARG A 111 -7.17 -0.18 -3.61
N THR A 112 -8.41 -0.49 -3.24
CA THR A 112 -8.93 -0.22 -1.89
C THR A 112 -8.29 -1.13 -0.84
N ALA A 113 -7.70 -2.26 -1.25
CA ALA A 113 -6.93 -3.13 -0.37
C ALA A 113 -5.67 -2.46 0.18
N LEU A 114 -5.09 -1.51 -0.54
CA LEU A 114 -3.89 -0.77 -0.14
C LEU A 114 -4.23 0.40 0.79
N ALA A 115 -5.38 1.05 0.57
CA ALA A 115 -5.77 2.24 1.34
C ALA A 115 -5.95 1.89 2.83
N GLY A 116 -5.19 2.55 3.70
CA GLY A 116 -5.18 2.30 5.15
C GLY A 116 -4.39 1.06 5.59
N ALA A 117 -3.84 0.26 4.66
CA ALA A 117 -2.97 -0.87 5.00
C ALA A 117 -1.63 -0.41 5.61
N THR A 118 -0.91 -1.33 6.25
CA THR A 118 0.46 -1.12 6.72
C THR A 118 1.45 -1.78 5.77
N LEU A 119 2.48 -1.03 5.37
CA LEU A 119 3.61 -1.58 4.64
C LEU A 119 4.80 -1.73 5.58
N TYR A 120 5.36 -2.93 5.64
CA TYR A 120 6.61 -3.26 6.34
C TYR A 120 7.71 -3.46 5.31
N THR A 121 8.89 -2.85 5.53
CA THR A 121 10.04 -2.97 4.61
C THR A 121 11.35 -2.99 5.36
N THR A 122 12.32 -3.76 4.87
CA THR A 122 13.62 -3.96 5.52
C THR A 122 14.54 -2.74 5.45
N GLY A 123 14.29 -1.82 4.54
CA GLY A 123 14.97 -0.53 4.46
C GLY A 123 13.96 0.60 4.34
N GLU A 124 14.31 1.77 4.83
CA GLU A 124 13.51 2.97 4.62
C GLU A 124 13.30 3.17 3.12
N PRO A 125 12.04 3.35 2.66
CA PRO A 125 11.74 3.46 1.25
C PRO A 125 12.45 4.64 0.58
N CYS A 126 13.09 4.39 -0.55
CA CYS A 126 13.61 5.48 -1.38
C CYS A 126 12.48 6.40 -1.89
N ALA A 127 12.82 7.56 -2.42
CA ALA A 127 11.83 8.56 -2.89
C ALA A 127 10.80 8.00 -3.86
N MET A 128 11.18 7.08 -4.76
CA MET A 128 10.28 6.41 -5.70
C MET A 128 9.25 5.54 -4.95
N CYS A 129 9.71 4.67 -4.05
CA CYS A 129 8.85 3.76 -3.30
C CYS A 129 7.95 4.52 -2.34
N MET A 130 8.49 5.54 -1.64
CA MET A 130 7.70 6.37 -0.75
C MET A 130 6.63 7.16 -1.50
N GLY A 131 6.94 7.68 -2.69
CA GLY A 131 5.95 8.30 -3.56
C GLY A 131 4.81 7.34 -3.91
N ALA A 132 5.12 6.10 -4.28
CA ALA A 132 4.10 5.08 -4.57
C ALA A 132 3.26 4.73 -3.33
N ILE A 133 3.87 4.62 -2.14
CA ILE A 133 3.18 4.37 -0.86
C ILE A 133 2.14 5.47 -0.59
N LEU A 134 2.52 6.74 -0.77
CA LEU A 134 1.62 7.88 -0.57
C LEU A 134 0.47 7.89 -1.59
N TRP A 135 0.74 7.66 -2.87
CA TRP A 135 -0.29 7.57 -3.91
C TRP A 135 -1.25 6.37 -3.73
N CYS A 136 -0.80 5.31 -3.09
CA CYS A 136 -1.63 4.17 -2.72
C CYS A 136 -2.42 4.38 -1.42
N HIS A 137 -2.26 5.53 -0.74
CA HIS A 137 -2.92 5.88 0.51
C HIS A 137 -2.72 4.87 1.64
N PHE A 138 -1.52 4.33 1.79
CA PHE A 138 -1.19 3.52 2.96
C PHE A 138 -1.40 4.31 4.25
N GLY A 139 -1.98 3.67 5.27
CA GLY A 139 -2.20 4.32 6.57
C GLY A 139 -0.95 4.30 7.44
N ARG A 140 -0.05 3.32 7.21
CA ARG A 140 1.15 3.16 8.03
C ARG A 140 2.32 2.60 7.23
N LEU A 141 3.51 3.12 7.53
CA LEU A 141 4.80 2.60 7.08
C LEU A 141 5.61 2.17 8.29
N VAL A 142 6.19 0.97 8.23
CA VAL A 142 7.15 0.46 9.22
C VAL A 142 8.41 0.01 8.49
N PHE A 143 9.56 0.56 8.85
CA PHE A 143 10.83 0.16 8.24
C PHE A 143 11.87 -0.26 9.28
N ALA A 144 12.82 -1.08 8.83
CA ALA A 144 13.93 -1.51 9.68
C ALA A 144 15.10 -0.53 9.63
N ALA A 145 15.96 -0.60 8.64
CA ALA A 145 17.13 0.27 8.51
C ALA A 145 16.75 1.63 7.93
N SER A 146 17.24 2.73 8.53
CA SER A 146 17.01 4.09 7.99
C SER A 146 17.83 4.36 6.73
N VAL A 147 17.46 5.43 6.00
CA VAL A 147 18.22 5.85 4.80
C VAL A 147 19.66 6.21 5.15
N GLU A 148 19.93 6.79 6.32
CA GLU A 148 21.27 7.13 6.80
C GLU A 148 22.09 5.85 7.08
N GLN A 149 21.48 4.84 7.71
CA GLN A 149 22.13 3.55 7.93
C GLN A 149 22.45 2.86 6.60
N LEU A 150 21.50 2.85 5.67
CA LEU A 150 21.69 2.28 4.33
C LEU A 150 22.77 3.01 3.54
N ALA A 151 22.87 4.33 3.65
CA ALA A 151 23.89 5.14 2.97
C ALA A 151 25.33 4.75 3.37
N THR A 152 25.52 4.10 4.52
CA THR A 152 26.84 3.55 4.91
C THR A 152 27.24 2.33 4.07
N ARG A 153 26.34 1.75 3.30
CA ARG A 153 26.53 0.51 2.56
C ARG A 153 26.36 0.66 1.05
N LEU A 154 25.46 1.56 0.64
CA LEU A 154 25.05 1.74 -0.76
C LEU A 154 24.63 3.19 -1.01
N ASP A 155 24.66 3.60 -2.27
CA ASP A 155 24.25 4.95 -2.66
C ASP A 155 22.73 5.10 -2.47
N GLN A 156 22.30 6.27 -1.93
CA GLN A 156 20.92 6.59 -1.61
C GLN A 156 20.54 7.99 -2.12
N ILE A 157 19.26 8.17 -2.42
CA ILE A 157 18.66 9.51 -2.49
C ILE A 157 18.37 9.91 -1.04
N MET A 158 19.13 10.87 -0.51
CA MET A 158 19.11 11.26 0.90
C MET A 158 17.89 12.13 1.27
N ILE A 159 16.70 11.57 1.03
CA ILE A 159 15.40 12.16 1.40
C ILE A 159 14.67 11.13 2.25
N SER A 160 14.38 11.47 3.51
CA SER A 160 13.68 10.56 4.41
C SER A 160 12.20 10.38 4.04
N SER A 161 11.64 9.24 4.44
CA SER A 161 10.21 8.98 4.29
C SER A 161 9.35 10.02 5.00
N ALA A 162 9.79 10.53 6.16
CA ALA A 162 9.12 11.56 6.92
C ALA A 162 9.11 12.91 6.17
N GLU A 163 10.23 13.27 5.54
CA GLU A 163 10.30 14.49 4.72
C GLU A 163 9.35 14.42 3.52
N LEU A 164 9.34 13.31 2.78
CA LEU A 164 8.41 13.12 1.67
C LEU A 164 6.95 13.16 2.13
N ALA A 165 6.62 12.48 3.24
CA ALA A 165 5.27 12.49 3.80
C ALA A 165 4.81 13.90 4.18
N SER A 166 5.69 14.74 4.73
CA SER A 166 5.37 16.12 5.12
C SER A 166 4.95 17.00 3.94
N ARG A 167 5.34 16.62 2.71
CA ARG A 167 5.00 17.32 1.46
C ARG A 167 3.73 16.80 0.79
N ALA A 168 3.12 15.72 1.32
CA ALA A 168 1.97 15.04 0.74
C ALA A 168 0.73 15.21 1.64
N SER A 169 0.16 16.40 1.72
CA SER A 169 -1.01 16.71 2.56
C SER A 169 -2.25 15.87 2.24
N PHE A 170 -2.31 15.27 1.04
CA PHE A 170 -3.41 14.42 0.58
C PHE A 170 -3.36 12.97 1.12
N ALA A 171 -2.23 12.55 1.70
CA ALA A 171 -2.00 11.17 2.14
C ALA A 171 -1.35 11.14 3.54
N PRO A 172 -2.13 11.39 4.61
CA PRO A 172 -1.61 11.27 5.97
C PRO A 172 -1.18 9.82 6.23
N ILE A 173 0.03 9.64 6.74
CA ILE A 173 0.61 8.32 7.02
C ILE A 173 1.38 8.36 8.33
N SER A 174 1.25 7.33 9.16
CA SER A 174 2.10 7.15 10.34
C SER A 174 3.36 6.37 9.96
N ILE A 175 4.51 6.79 10.49
CA ILE A 175 5.80 6.19 10.17
C ILE A 175 6.48 5.71 11.45
N THR A 176 6.95 4.47 11.44
CA THR A 176 7.73 3.84 12.52
C THR A 176 9.03 3.28 11.91
N GLY A 177 10.18 3.76 12.35
CA GLY A 177 11.49 3.28 11.92
C GLY A 177 12.20 2.48 12.99
N GLY A 178 13.27 1.75 12.60
CA GLY A 178 14.18 1.07 13.52
C GLY A 178 13.75 -0.34 13.95
N VAL A 179 12.64 -0.88 13.41
CA VAL A 179 12.15 -2.21 13.80
C VAL A 179 13.05 -3.29 13.22
N LEU A 180 13.82 -3.96 14.08
CA LEU A 180 14.84 -4.96 13.71
C LEU A 180 15.91 -4.41 12.75
N ALA A 181 16.32 -3.14 12.91
CA ALA A 181 17.28 -2.48 12.04
C ALA A 181 18.62 -3.24 11.93
N GLU A 182 19.15 -3.75 13.05
CA GLU A 182 20.40 -4.51 13.06
C GLU A 182 20.29 -5.78 12.22
N ALA A 183 19.17 -6.50 12.32
CA ALA A 183 18.93 -7.71 11.55
C ALA A 183 18.82 -7.40 10.04
N ALA A 184 18.26 -6.24 9.68
CA ALA A 184 18.21 -5.79 8.29
C ALA A 184 19.61 -5.41 7.78
N MET A 185 20.35 -4.61 8.56
CA MET A 185 21.71 -4.18 8.19
C MET A 185 22.69 -5.34 8.05
N ALA A 186 22.49 -6.43 8.79
CA ALA A 186 23.32 -7.64 8.68
C ALA A 186 23.18 -8.35 7.32
N LEU A 187 22.15 -8.06 6.54
CA LEU A 187 21.96 -8.62 5.20
C LEU A 187 22.74 -7.89 4.11
N PHE A 188 23.20 -6.67 4.38
CA PHE A 188 23.98 -5.87 3.43
C PHE A 188 25.47 -6.16 3.55
N PRO A 189 26.24 -5.96 2.46
CA PRO A 189 27.70 -6.09 2.53
C PRO A 189 28.29 -5.13 3.57
N PRO A 190 29.52 -5.39 4.04
CA PRO A 190 30.20 -4.49 4.99
C PRO A 190 30.34 -3.08 4.40
N PRO A 191 30.60 -2.06 5.24
CA PRO A 191 30.86 -0.70 4.75
C PRO A 191 31.94 -0.67 3.68
N LYS A 192 31.75 0.25 2.72
CA LYS A 192 32.79 0.53 1.70
C LYS A 192 34.04 1.12 2.33
#